data_0411102392047c00ae876f5eadf5d01c
#
_entry.id   0411102392047c00ae876f5eadf5d01c
#
_cell.length_a   1.000
_cell.length_b   1.000
_cell.length_c   1.000
_cell.angle_alpha   90.00
_cell.angle_beta   90.00
_cell.angle_gamma   90.00
#
_symmetry.space_group_name_H-M   'P 1'
#
loop_
_entity.id
_entity.type
_entity.pdbx_description
1 polymer ?
#
loop_
_entity_poly.entity_id
_entity_poly.type
_entity_poly.pdbx_seq_one_letter_code
_entity_poly.pdbx_strand_id
1 'polypeptide(L)'
;ATAAAMDLWQCTPKVPAYAEGKIVDTTESKLAELLRRFAVAQDAVGHARLHQDQSIVYSFLVVWNTFGAQIQMAIRARQQVRDARLHLDGWRAHLKSAEQSSTPSGSKLASIREEVEQAEDKLVSATEEAISLMKTVLDNPEPIKSLAQLVQAQLAYHRSAAATLEQLSADMSDVVTSVETDFRASRE
;
A
#
# COMPACT_ATOMS: atom_id res chain seq x y z
N ALA A 1 8.57 17.67 -10.47
CA ALA A 1 9.19 16.87 -11.54
C ALA A 1 8.27 16.69 -12.78
N THR A 2 7.02 17.12 -12.72
CA THR A 2 6.01 16.96 -13.80
C THR A 2 5.94 18.13 -14.78
N ALA A 3 6.45 19.30 -14.44
CA ALA A 3 6.43 20.48 -15.32
C ALA A 3 7.50 20.45 -16.42
N ALA A 4 8.67 19.85 -16.16
CA ALA A 4 9.75 19.78 -17.15
C ALA A 4 9.51 18.79 -18.29
N ALA A 5 8.59 17.82 -18.11
CA ALA A 5 8.24 16.87 -19.16
C ALA A 5 7.25 17.45 -20.17
N MET A 6 6.46 18.46 -19.79
CA MET A 6 5.48 19.07 -20.70
C MET A 6 6.12 20.02 -21.72
N ASP A 7 7.25 20.63 -21.42
CA ASP A 7 7.91 21.57 -22.32
C ASP A 7 8.64 20.89 -23.51
N LEU A 8 9.01 19.62 -23.35
CA LEU A 8 9.61 18.83 -24.44
C LEU A 8 8.62 18.49 -25.58
N TRP A 9 7.31 18.53 -25.30
CA TRP A 9 6.27 18.26 -26.29
C TRP A 9 5.86 19.47 -27.13
N GLN A 10 6.28 20.69 -26.74
CA GLN A 10 5.98 21.92 -27.50
C GLN A 10 7.02 22.23 -28.59
N CYS A 11 8.13 21.53 -28.61
CA CYS A 11 9.12 21.62 -29.70
C CYS A 11 8.79 20.60 -30.83
N THR A 12 7.59 20.64 -31.38
CA THR A 12 7.38 20.10 -32.71
C THR A 12 8.02 21.05 -33.70
N PRO A 13 9.07 20.65 -34.45
CA PRO A 13 9.56 21.48 -35.52
C PRO A 13 8.39 21.72 -36.49
N LYS A 14 8.09 23.01 -36.80
CA LYS A 14 7.16 23.33 -37.89
C LYS A 14 7.68 22.63 -39.14
N VAL A 15 7.06 21.52 -39.48
CA VAL A 15 7.32 20.85 -40.76
C VAL A 15 6.96 21.88 -41.84
N PRO A 16 7.89 22.28 -42.71
CA PRO A 16 7.56 23.16 -43.81
C PRO A 16 6.53 22.44 -44.66
N ALA A 17 5.48 23.15 -45.08
CA ALA A 17 4.47 22.68 -46.00
C ALA A 17 5.14 22.37 -47.34
N TYR A 18 5.63 21.15 -47.51
CA TYR A 18 6.05 20.63 -48.80
C TYR A 18 4.86 19.97 -49.45
N ALA A 19 4.64 20.45 -50.67
CA ALA A 19 3.76 20.00 -51.71
C ALA A 19 3.22 18.56 -51.59
N GLU A 20 1.96 18.37 -52.01
CA GLU A 20 1.30 17.10 -52.32
C GLU A 20 2.16 16.27 -53.31
N GLY A 21 3.26 15.73 -52.84
CA GLY A 21 4.10 14.76 -53.53
C GLY A 21 4.09 13.47 -52.71
N LYS A 22 3.77 12.37 -53.42
CA LYS A 22 3.91 10.98 -53.00
C LYS A 22 4.85 10.86 -51.79
N ILE A 23 4.32 10.45 -50.62
CA ILE A 23 5.13 10.16 -49.43
C ILE A 23 6.11 9.07 -49.86
N VAL A 24 7.34 9.47 -50.14
CA VAL A 24 8.45 8.52 -50.35
C VAL A 24 8.70 7.89 -49.00
N ASP A 25 8.59 6.58 -48.93
CA ASP A 25 8.81 5.78 -47.72
C ASP A 25 10.32 5.78 -47.41
N THR A 26 10.79 6.90 -46.88
CA THR A 26 12.20 7.12 -46.53
C THR A 26 12.49 6.55 -45.15
N THR A 27 13.75 6.20 -44.90
CA THR A 27 14.25 5.75 -43.58
C THR A 27 13.89 6.77 -42.48
N GLU A 28 13.90 8.07 -42.79
CA GLU A 28 13.53 9.14 -41.88
C GLU A 28 12.03 9.07 -41.50
N SER A 29 11.14 8.80 -42.47
CA SER A 29 9.72 8.60 -42.22
C SER A 29 9.44 7.38 -41.35
N LYS A 30 10.15 6.26 -41.57
CA LYS A 30 10.07 5.04 -40.78
C LYS A 30 10.54 5.25 -39.36
N LEU A 31 11.64 5.98 -39.15
CA LEU A 31 12.13 6.35 -37.83
C LEU A 31 11.14 7.22 -37.06
N ALA A 32 10.58 8.25 -37.70
CA ALA A 32 9.60 9.13 -37.08
C ALA A 32 8.36 8.36 -36.61
N GLU A 33 7.86 7.42 -37.43
CA GLU A 33 6.71 6.57 -37.06
C GLU A 33 7.08 5.62 -35.90
N LEU A 34 8.27 5.02 -35.88
CA LEU A 34 8.71 4.19 -34.76
C LEU A 34 8.83 4.97 -33.47
N LEU A 35 9.36 6.20 -33.50
CA LEU A 35 9.44 7.05 -32.31
C LEU A 35 8.04 7.41 -31.79
N ARG A 36 7.08 7.64 -32.68
CA ARG A 36 5.69 7.88 -32.31
C ARG A 36 5.08 6.65 -31.62
N ARG A 37 5.27 5.44 -32.18
CA ARG A 37 4.80 4.17 -31.60
C ARG A 37 5.46 3.92 -30.26
N PHE A 38 6.76 4.16 -30.16
CA PHE A 38 7.49 4.05 -28.89
C PHE A 38 6.90 4.98 -27.82
N ALA A 39 6.64 6.24 -28.17
CA ALA A 39 6.04 7.20 -27.23
C ALA A 39 4.65 6.74 -26.76
N VAL A 40 3.79 6.26 -27.67
CA VAL A 40 2.46 5.74 -27.31
C VAL A 40 2.56 4.51 -26.39
N ALA A 41 3.50 3.60 -26.67
CA ALA A 41 3.70 2.42 -25.82
C ALA A 41 4.21 2.81 -24.41
N GLN A 42 5.13 3.77 -24.31
CA GLN A 42 5.61 4.25 -23.01
C GLN A 42 4.52 4.97 -22.22
N ASP A 43 3.65 5.72 -22.89
CA ASP A 43 2.49 6.34 -22.26
C ASP A 43 1.52 5.29 -21.70
N ALA A 44 1.23 4.24 -22.47
CA ALA A 44 0.38 3.14 -22.02
C ALA A 44 0.97 2.40 -20.82
N VAL A 45 2.29 2.14 -20.79
CA VAL A 45 3.00 1.55 -19.63
C VAL A 45 2.93 2.49 -18.43
N GLY A 46 3.08 3.80 -18.64
CA GLY A 46 2.95 4.83 -17.61
C GLY A 46 1.55 4.84 -16.99
N HIS A 47 0.50 4.80 -17.80
CA HIS A 47 -0.88 4.72 -17.32
C HIS A 47 -1.17 3.43 -16.55
N ALA A 48 -0.66 2.29 -17.01
CA ALA A 48 -0.77 1.02 -16.30
C ALA A 48 -0.10 1.09 -14.91
N ARG A 49 1.02 1.80 -14.79
CA ARG A 49 1.71 2.03 -13.51
C ARG A 49 0.88 2.91 -12.57
N LEU A 50 0.33 4.01 -13.07
CA LEU A 50 -0.54 4.87 -12.27
C LEU A 50 -1.76 4.12 -11.75
N HIS A 51 -2.37 3.26 -12.58
CA HIS A 51 -3.49 2.42 -12.17
C HIS A 51 -3.07 1.43 -11.08
N GLN A 52 -1.89 0.80 -11.19
CA GLN A 52 -1.34 -0.05 -10.14
C GLN A 52 -1.18 0.71 -8.82
N ASP A 53 -0.57 1.90 -8.85
CA ASP A 53 -0.31 2.71 -7.67
C ASP A 53 -1.62 3.11 -6.97
N GLN A 54 -2.65 3.49 -7.71
CA GLN A 54 -3.98 3.76 -7.19
C GLN A 54 -4.59 2.51 -6.53
N SER A 55 -4.52 1.36 -7.20
CA SER A 55 -5.02 0.09 -6.67
C SER A 55 -4.33 -0.29 -5.36
N ILE A 56 -3.00 -0.11 -5.26
CA ILE A 56 -2.23 -0.37 -4.04
C ILE A 56 -2.66 0.56 -2.91
N VAL A 57 -2.86 1.84 -3.17
CA VAL A 57 -3.30 2.79 -2.14
C VAL A 57 -4.63 2.36 -1.55
N TYR A 58 -5.64 2.09 -2.39
CA TYR A 58 -6.99 1.81 -1.92
C TYR A 58 -7.17 0.41 -1.35
N SER A 59 -6.61 -0.61 -2.00
CA SER A 59 -6.87 -2.00 -1.63
C SER A 59 -5.87 -2.56 -0.61
N PHE A 60 -4.69 -1.94 -0.48
CA PHE A 60 -3.65 -2.42 0.42
C PHE A 60 -3.33 -1.41 1.52
N LEU A 61 -2.87 -0.20 1.21
CA LEU A 61 -2.36 0.72 2.23
C LEU A 61 -3.43 1.17 3.22
N VAL A 62 -4.65 1.47 2.75
CA VAL A 62 -5.76 1.88 3.63
C VAL A 62 -6.12 0.76 4.60
N VAL A 63 -6.21 -0.49 4.12
CA VAL A 63 -6.53 -1.67 4.94
C VAL A 63 -5.45 -1.92 5.98
N TRP A 64 -4.17 -1.86 5.59
CA TRP A 64 -3.04 -2.07 6.51
C TRP A 64 -2.90 -0.99 7.56
N ASN A 65 -3.18 0.27 7.23
CA ASN A 65 -3.22 1.35 8.21
C ASN A 65 -4.32 1.12 9.26
N THR A 66 -5.51 0.71 8.83
CA THR A 66 -6.61 0.37 9.73
C THR A 66 -6.27 -0.81 10.61
N PHE A 67 -5.72 -1.86 10.03
CA PHE A 67 -5.26 -3.05 10.78
C PHE A 67 -4.15 -2.70 11.79
N GLY A 68 -3.20 -1.87 11.40
CA GLY A 68 -2.17 -1.36 12.31
C GLY A 68 -2.75 -0.60 13.51
N ALA A 69 -3.79 0.22 13.29
CA ALA A 69 -4.50 0.90 14.37
C ALA A 69 -5.21 -0.08 15.32
N GLN A 70 -5.85 -1.13 14.78
CA GLN A 70 -6.49 -2.18 15.58
C GLN A 70 -5.46 -2.93 16.46
N ILE A 71 -4.29 -3.28 15.90
CA ILE A 71 -3.20 -3.88 16.67
C ILE A 71 -2.76 -2.96 17.82
N GLN A 72 -2.60 -1.66 17.56
CA GLN A 72 -2.22 -0.71 18.62
C GLN A 72 -3.27 -0.60 19.71
N MET A 73 -4.56 -0.68 19.37
CA MET A 73 -5.64 -0.72 20.36
C MET A 73 -5.54 -1.98 21.25
N ALA A 74 -5.32 -3.15 20.66
CA ALA A 74 -5.15 -4.40 21.40
C ALA A 74 -3.91 -4.39 22.31
N ILE A 75 -2.80 -3.79 21.86
CA ILE A 75 -1.58 -3.61 22.66
C ILE A 75 -1.87 -2.72 23.88
N ARG A 76 -2.57 -1.60 23.68
CA ARG A 76 -2.95 -0.69 24.78
C ARG A 76 -3.89 -1.37 25.78
N ALA A 77 -4.90 -2.10 25.32
CA ALA A 77 -5.79 -2.85 26.20
C ALA A 77 -5.03 -3.90 27.03
N ARG A 78 -4.07 -4.60 26.42
CA ARG A 78 -3.19 -5.52 27.16
C ARG A 78 -2.33 -4.82 28.22
N GLN A 79 -1.90 -3.59 27.95
CA GLN A 79 -1.18 -2.80 28.96
C GLN A 79 -2.13 -2.39 30.09
N GLN A 80 -3.36 -1.99 29.80
CA GLN A 80 -4.36 -1.67 30.82
C GLN A 80 -4.65 -2.84 31.76
N VAL A 81 -4.69 -4.09 31.25
CA VAL A 81 -4.81 -5.29 32.09
C VAL A 81 -3.62 -5.42 33.07
N ARG A 82 -2.40 -5.17 32.60
CA ARG A 82 -1.21 -5.19 33.45
C ARG A 82 -1.27 -4.14 34.54
N ASP A 83 -1.69 -2.92 34.19
CA ASP A 83 -1.79 -1.80 35.12
C ASP A 83 -2.90 -2.05 36.14
N ALA A 84 -4.07 -2.58 35.71
CA ALA A 84 -5.16 -2.96 36.59
C ALA A 84 -4.75 -4.08 37.55
N ARG A 85 -4.01 -5.08 37.08
CA ARG A 85 -3.47 -6.13 37.93
C ARG A 85 -2.50 -5.59 39.00
N LEU A 86 -1.59 -4.71 38.57
CA LEU A 86 -0.65 -4.08 39.48
C LEU A 86 -1.36 -3.26 40.57
N HIS A 87 -2.41 -2.54 40.19
CA HIS A 87 -3.26 -1.76 41.05
C HIS A 87 -3.97 -2.66 42.09
N LEU A 88 -4.56 -3.77 41.63
CA LEU A 88 -5.21 -4.75 42.51
C LEU A 88 -4.21 -5.38 43.49
N ASP A 89 -3.02 -5.78 43.00
CA ASP A 89 -1.96 -6.37 43.85
C ASP A 89 -1.53 -5.37 44.95
N GLY A 90 -1.47 -4.06 44.62
CA GLY A 90 -1.20 -3.00 45.60
C GLY A 90 -2.28 -2.90 46.68
N TRP A 91 -3.57 -2.89 46.28
CA TRP A 91 -4.67 -2.84 47.26
C TRP A 91 -4.76 -4.10 48.13
N ARG A 92 -4.51 -5.28 47.56
CA ARG A 92 -4.45 -6.54 48.31
C ARG A 92 -3.30 -6.54 49.35
N ALA A 93 -2.15 -6.00 48.98
CA ALA A 93 -1.03 -5.84 49.90
C ALA A 93 -1.37 -4.84 51.02
N HIS A 94 -2.06 -3.75 50.71
CA HIS A 94 -2.53 -2.75 51.68
C HIS A 94 -3.56 -3.35 52.64
N LEU A 95 -4.53 -4.12 52.14
CA LEU A 95 -5.53 -4.83 52.93
C LEU A 95 -4.82 -5.79 53.92
N LYS A 96 -3.89 -6.63 53.44
CA LYS A 96 -3.15 -7.56 54.25
C LYS A 96 -2.35 -6.86 55.38
N SER A 97 -1.72 -5.73 55.09
CA SER A 97 -1.01 -4.91 56.06
C SER A 97 -1.94 -4.31 57.12
N ALA A 98 -3.15 -3.84 56.69
CA ALA A 98 -4.12 -3.29 57.60
C ALA A 98 -4.75 -4.35 58.52
N GLU A 99 -4.95 -5.57 58.08
CA GLU A 99 -5.45 -6.70 58.86
C GLU A 99 -4.42 -7.18 59.90
N GLN A 100 -3.13 -7.02 59.65
CA GLN A 100 -2.03 -7.38 60.56
C GLN A 100 -1.73 -6.30 61.60
N SER A 101 -2.34 -5.12 61.50
CA SER A 101 -2.12 -4.05 62.47
C SER A 101 -2.75 -4.36 63.83
N SER A 102 -2.14 -3.89 64.92
CA SER A 102 -2.55 -4.22 66.29
C SER A 102 -3.92 -3.65 66.70
N THR A 103 -4.45 -2.66 65.98
CA THR A 103 -5.76 -2.03 66.22
C THR A 103 -6.42 -1.65 64.90
N PRO A 104 -7.00 -2.61 64.17
CA PRO A 104 -7.65 -2.30 62.90
C PRO A 104 -8.96 -1.53 63.14
N SER A 105 -9.10 -0.34 62.59
CA SER A 105 -10.37 0.39 62.58
C SER A 105 -11.31 -0.30 61.58
N GLY A 106 -12.47 -0.76 62.06
CA GLY A 106 -13.46 -1.48 61.22
C GLY A 106 -13.93 -0.68 59.99
N SER A 107 -14.07 0.63 60.14
CA SER A 107 -14.47 1.52 59.01
C SER A 107 -13.35 1.63 57.97
N LYS A 108 -12.10 1.69 58.38
CA LYS A 108 -10.95 1.73 57.49
C LYS A 108 -10.74 0.41 56.73
N LEU A 109 -10.94 -0.73 57.39
CA LEU A 109 -10.92 -2.03 56.74
C LEU A 109 -12.04 -2.19 55.71
N ALA A 110 -13.26 -1.70 56.02
CA ALA A 110 -14.37 -1.72 55.09
C ALA A 110 -14.06 -0.91 53.81
N SER A 111 -13.51 0.31 53.99
CA SER A 111 -13.12 1.15 52.82
C SER A 111 -12.02 0.47 51.99
N ILE A 112 -11.00 -0.17 52.59
CA ILE A 112 -9.94 -0.86 51.82
C ILE A 112 -10.52 -2.08 51.07
N ARG A 113 -11.47 -2.80 51.62
CA ARG A 113 -12.15 -3.92 50.95
C ARG A 113 -12.94 -3.47 49.75
N GLU A 114 -13.66 -2.35 49.87
CA GLU A 114 -14.36 -1.74 48.76
C GLU A 114 -13.41 -1.37 47.60
N GLU A 115 -12.25 -0.80 47.91
CA GLU A 115 -11.22 -0.50 46.92
C GLU A 115 -10.65 -1.77 46.24
N VAL A 116 -10.48 -2.88 47.01
CA VAL A 116 -10.09 -4.17 46.41
C VAL A 116 -11.15 -4.68 45.44
N GLU A 117 -12.43 -4.65 45.85
CA GLU A 117 -13.57 -5.07 45.02
C GLU A 117 -13.63 -4.25 43.73
N GLN A 118 -13.54 -2.91 43.81
CA GLN A 118 -13.51 -2.02 42.65
C GLN A 118 -12.28 -2.31 41.73
N ALA A 119 -11.13 -2.63 42.29
CA ALA A 119 -9.94 -2.98 41.53
C ALA A 119 -10.09 -4.36 40.86
N GLU A 120 -10.78 -5.32 41.49
CA GLU A 120 -11.12 -6.62 40.87
C GLU A 120 -12.05 -6.45 39.69
N ASP A 121 -13.14 -5.66 39.83
CA ASP A 121 -14.09 -5.35 38.77
C ASP A 121 -13.39 -4.67 37.58
N LYS A 122 -12.50 -3.73 37.89
CA LYS A 122 -11.71 -3.04 36.86
C LYS A 122 -10.77 -4.01 36.11
N LEU A 123 -10.15 -4.95 36.79
CA LEU A 123 -9.32 -5.97 36.15
C LEU A 123 -10.14 -6.90 35.26
N VAL A 124 -11.32 -7.33 35.70
CA VAL A 124 -12.24 -8.16 34.91
C VAL A 124 -12.63 -7.42 33.65
N SER A 125 -13.14 -6.19 33.76
CA SER A 125 -13.57 -5.39 32.61
C SER A 125 -12.43 -5.14 31.63
N ALA A 126 -11.23 -4.76 32.10
CA ALA A 126 -10.06 -4.55 31.24
C ALA A 126 -9.64 -5.85 30.54
N THR A 127 -9.77 -7.00 31.21
CA THR A 127 -9.42 -8.30 30.63
C THR A 127 -10.41 -8.69 29.51
N GLU A 128 -11.71 -8.49 29.73
CA GLU A 128 -12.75 -8.75 28.73
C GLU A 128 -12.56 -7.87 27.49
N GLU A 129 -12.30 -6.58 27.69
CA GLU A 129 -12.01 -5.65 26.59
C GLU A 129 -10.75 -6.09 25.81
N ALA A 130 -9.65 -6.42 26.50
CA ALA A 130 -8.44 -6.86 25.86
C ALA A 130 -8.63 -8.15 25.05
N ILE A 131 -9.38 -9.13 25.59
CA ILE A 131 -9.69 -10.38 24.88
C ILE A 131 -10.53 -10.09 23.63
N SER A 132 -11.55 -9.22 23.74
CA SER A 132 -12.39 -8.85 22.60
C SER A 132 -11.58 -8.19 21.47
N LEU A 133 -10.75 -7.21 21.82
CA LEU A 133 -9.88 -6.53 20.84
C LEU A 133 -8.86 -7.47 20.20
N MET A 134 -8.24 -8.35 21.00
CA MET A 134 -7.29 -9.34 20.45
C MET A 134 -7.96 -10.33 19.50
N LYS A 135 -9.17 -10.81 19.83
CA LYS A 135 -9.94 -11.68 18.92
C LYS A 135 -10.29 -10.95 17.62
N THR A 136 -10.74 -9.70 17.70
CA THR A 136 -11.03 -8.89 16.51
C THR A 136 -9.81 -8.76 15.58
N VAL A 137 -8.60 -8.63 16.12
CA VAL A 137 -7.36 -8.57 15.34
C VAL A 137 -7.01 -9.93 14.73
N LEU A 138 -7.10 -11.01 15.51
CA LEU A 138 -6.68 -12.35 15.09
C LEU A 138 -7.63 -12.98 14.08
N ASP A 139 -8.93 -12.71 14.22
CA ASP A 139 -9.97 -13.27 13.35
C ASP A 139 -10.22 -12.42 12.09
N ASN A 140 -9.50 -11.29 11.93
CA ASN A 140 -9.68 -10.37 10.82
C ASN A 140 -9.05 -10.93 9.52
N PRO A 141 -9.85 -11.30 8.49
CA PRO A 141 -9.33 -11.82 7.22
C PRO A 141 -8.84 -10.73 6.27
N GLU A 142 -9.15 -9.46 6.52
CA GLU A 142 -8.91 -8.36 5.58
C GLU A 142 -7.42 -8.13 5.25
N PRO A 143 -6.46 -8.25 6.20
CA PRO A 143 -5.04 -8.13 5.87
C PRO A 143 -4.56 -9.18 4.85
N ILE A 144 -5.05 -10.42 4.95
CA ILE A 144 -4.68 -11.50 4.01
C ILE A 144 -5.29 -11.21 2.64
N LYS A 145 -6.56 -10.79 2.59
CA LYS A 145 -7.23 -10.41 1.34
C LYS A 145 -6.54 -9.23 0.66
N SER A 146 -6.17 -8.21 1.43
CA SER A 146 -5.49 -7.02 0.89
C SER A 146 -4.09 -7.36 0.36
N LEU A 147 -3.37 -8.28 0.99
CA LEU A 147 -2.10 -8.78 0.47
C LEU A 147 -2.29 -9.52 -0.86
N ALA A 148 -3.33 -10.34 -0.99
CA ALA A 148 -3.66 -10.98 -2.26
C ALA A 148 -4.00 -9.94 -3.35
N GLN A 149 -4.74 -8.89 -3.01
CA GLN A 149 -5.05 -7.79 -3.94
C GLN A 149 -3.79 -7.02 -4.37
N LEU A 150 -2.82 -6.81 -3.47
CA LEU A 150 -1.52 -6.24 -3.82
C LEU A 150 -0.82 -7.06 -4.90
N VAL A 151 -0.75 -8.38 -4.72
CA VAL A 151 -0.15 -9.30 -5.70
C VAL A 151 -0.89 -9.25 -7.03
N GLN A 152 -2.23 -9.21 -7.02
CA GLN A 152 -3.04 -9.09 -8.24
C GLN A 152 -2.80 -7.75 -8.96
N ALA A 153 -2.71 -6.65 -8.25
CA ALA A 153 -2.40 -5.35 -8.84
C ALA A 153 -1.01 -5.32 -9.50
N GLN A 154 0.00 -5.92 -8.87
CA GLN A 154 1.34 -6.07 -9.45
C GLN A 154 1.30 -6.95 -10.72
N LEU A 155 0.62 -8.09 -10.64
CA LEU A 155 0.51 -9.01 -11.77
C LEU A 155 -0.20 -8.36 -12.97
N ALA A 156 -1.27 -7.61 -12.74
CA ALA A 156 -2.00 -6.89 -13.78
C ALA A 156 -1.09 -5.86 -14.50
N TYR A 157 -0.32 -5.08 -13.72
CA TYR A 157 0.63 -4.12 -14.27
C TYR A 157 1.70 -4.80 -15.13
N HIS A 158 2.37 -5.83 -14.60
CA HIS A 158 3.45 -6.50 -15.33
C HIS A 158 2.95 -7.19 -16.60
N ARG A 159 1.76 -7.78 -16.59
CA ARG A 159 1.15 -8.37 -17.78
C ARG A 159 0.81 -7.30 -18.83
N SER A 160 0.21 -6.19 -18.42
CA SER A 160 -0.11 -5.09 -19.33
C SER A 160 1.13 -4.48 -19.94
N ALA A 161 2.16 -4.20 -19.12
CA ALA A 161 3.43 -3.66 -19.59
C ALA A 161 4.14 -4.63 -20.56
N ALA A 162 4.20 -5.92 -20.23
CA ALA A 162 4.80 -6.94 -21.09
C ALA A 162 4.08 -7.01 -22.45
N ALA A 163 2.76 -7.11 -22.47
CA ALA A 163 1.99 -7.17 -23.72
C ALA A 163 2.20 -5.94 -24.61
N THR A 164 2.25 -4.74 -24.00
CA THR A 164 2.52 -3.50 -24.74
C THR A 164 3.92 -3.49 -25.36
N LEU A 165 4.92 -3.93 -24.61
CA LEU A 165 6.31 -3.97 -25.08
C LEU A 165 6.58 -5.10 -26.08
N GLU A 166 5.91 -6.24 -25.93
CA GLU A 166 5.95 -7.34 -26.91
C GLU A 166 5.42 -6.89 -28.28
N GLN A 167 4.29 -6.18 -28.30
CA GLN A 167 3.74 -5.63 -29.53
C GLN A 167 4.68 -4.61 -30.17
N LEU A 168 5.22 -3.69 -29.36
CA LEU A 168 6.19 -2.69 -29.85
C LEU A 168 7.45 -3.37 -30.40
N SER A 169 7.95 -4.41 -29.73
CA SER A 169 9.14 -5.15 -30.16
C SER A 169 8.94 -5.83 -31.52
N ALA A 170 7.75 -6.42 -31.73
CA ALA A 170 7.39 -7.00 -33.02
C ALA A 170 7.34 -5.93 -34.12
N ASP A 171 6.62 -4.82 -33.88
CA ASP A 171 6.54 -3.70 -34.83
C ASP A 171 7.92 -3.14 -35.21
N MET A 172 8.82 -3.02 -34.22
CA MET A 172 10.20 -2.54 -34.43
C MET A 172 11.02 -3.52 -35.27
N SER A 173 10.89 -4.83 -35.02
CA SER A 173 11.61 -5.87 -35.76
C SER A 173 11.25 -5.86 -37.25
N ASP A 174 9.96 -5.69 -37.57
CA ASP A 174 9.48 -5.62 -38.95
C ASP A 174 10.04 -4.41 -39.69
N VAL A 175 10.07 -3.24 -39.04
CA VAL A 175 10.62 -2.02 -39.62
C VAL A 175 12.14 -2.13 -39.79
N VAL A 176 12.87 -2.68 -38.83
CA VAL A 176 14.33 -2.91 -38.94
C VAL A 176 14.63 -3.78 -40.18
N THR A 177 13.92 -4.90 -40.33
CA THR A 177 14.09 -5.81 -41.46
C THR A 177 13.82 -5.10 -42.80
N SER A 178 12.78 -4.27 -42.87
CA SER A 178 12.44 -3.47 -44.06
C SER A 178 13.55 -2.47 -44.38
N VAL A 179 14.05 -1.71 -43.39
CA VAL A 179 15.08 -0.70 -43.58
C VAL A 179 16.42 -1.35 -44.02
N GLU A 180 16.79 -2.49 -43.40
CA GLU A 180 18.01 -3.22 -43.83
C GLU A 180 17.93 -3.73 -45.27
N THR A 181 16.75 -4.21 -45.69
CA THR A 181 16.53 -4.69 -47.05
C THR A 181 16.66 -3.54 -48.03
N ASP A 182 16.02 -2.39 -47.78
CA ASP A 182 16.09 -1.20 -48.61
C ASP A 182 17.53 -0.67 -48.71
N PHE A 183 18.24 -0.67 -47.57
CA PHE A 183 19.64 -0.23 -47.55
C PHE A 183 20.58 -1.12 -48.40
N ARG A 184 20.37 -2.43 -48.37
CA ARG A 184 21.14 -3.36 -49.21
C ARG A 184 20.82 -3.15 -50.70
N ALA A 185 19.54 -3.06 -51.08
CA ALA A 185 19.12 -2.84 -52.42
C ALA A 185 19.60 -1.50 -53.01
N SER A 186 19.84 -0.49 -52.17
CA SER A 186 20.36 0.82 -52.61
C SER A 186 21.87 0.83 -52.95
N ARG A 187 22.59 -0.25 -52.62
CA ARG A 187 24.05 -0.39 -52.79
C ARG A 187 24.45 -1.35 -53.93
N GLU A 188 23.51 -2.10 -54.44
CA GLU A 188 23.64 -2.89 -55.64
C GLU A 188 23.34 -2.05 -56.91
#